data_222887395b3a6cda285e4dd127790f7c
#
_entry.id   222887395b3a6cda285e4dd127790f7c
#
_cell.length_a   1.000
_cell.length_b   1.000
_cell.length_c   1.000
_cell.angle_alpha   90.00
_cell.angle_beta   90.00
_cell.angle_gamma   90.00
#
_symmetry.space_group_name_H-M   'P 1'
#
loop_
_entity.id
_entity.type
_entity.pdbx_description
1 polymer ?
#
loop_
_entity_poly.entity_id
_entity_poly.type
_entity_poly.pdbx_seq_one_letter_code
_entity_poly.pdbx_strand_id
1 'polypeptide(L)'
;MNAIPNNTPSPTIGQRFKRIAVRAGLIILGLFVAWVLFLCYASYSEGTRAGMVIKLSKRGVVFKTWEGQLNLQTFGAVTPNGNALNEVFNFSVENGEDSLYRVLEEASLTGERVNLHYVERYARLPWRGETKYFITAVERSGIQSKDQRQPTSH
;
A
#
# COMPACT_ATOMS: atom_id res chain seq x y z
N MET A 1 45.30 36.69 46.04
CA MET A 1 44.66 35.75 45.16
C MET A 1 43.42 36.43 44.52
N ASN A 2 43.60 37.01 43.31
CA ASN A 2 42.52 37.74 42.67
C ASN A 2 41.72 36.75 41.81
N ALA A 3 40.48 36.53 42.19
CA ALA A 3 39.55 35.75 41.41
C ALA A 3 39.14 36.51 40.09
N ILE A 4 39.42 35.94 38.95
CA ILE A 4 39.04 36.49 37.65
C ILE A 4 37.53 36.34 37.51
N PRO A 5 36.75 37.42 37.34
CA PRO A 5 35.33 37.31 37.12
C PRO A 5 35.06 36.66 35.76
N ASN A 6 34.43 35.48 35.76
CA ASN A 6 33.93 34.79 34.57
C ASN A 6 32.77 35.60 33.95
N ASN A 7 33.10 36.56 33.13
CA ASN A 7 32.13 37.28 32.31
C ASN A 7 31.74 36.43 31.09
N THR A 8 30.89 35.44 31.30
CA THR A 8 30.17 34.79 30.17
C THR A 8 29.10 35.77 29.67
N PRO A 9 29.20 36.26 28.42
CA PRO A 9 28.22 37.22 27.90
C PRO A 9 26.85 36.58 27.86
N SER A 10 25.89 37.20 28.55
CA SER A 10 24.49 36.75 28.51
C SER A 10 23.97 36.82 27.06
N PRO A 11 23.29 35.77 26.54
CA PRO A 11 22.85 35.76 25.18
C PRO A 11 21.86 36.89 24.90
N THR A 12 22.15 37.69 23.89
CA THR A 12 21.33 38.81 23.43
C THR A 12 19.90 38.28 23.10
N ILE A 13 18.86 39.10 23.33
CA ILE A 13 17.44 38.77 23.08
C ILE A 13 17.25 38.15 21.71
N GLY A 14 17.90 38.67 20.66
CA GLY A 14 17.86 38.11 19.29
C GLY A 14 18.42 36.68 19.18
N GLN A 15 19.48 36.36 19.96
CA GLN A 15 20.03 35.00 19.96
C GLN A 15 19.11 33.99 20.68
N ARG A 16 18.41 34.42 21.72
CA ARG A 16 17.39 33.59 22.40
C ARG A 16 16.20 33.32 21.45
N PHE A 17 15.71 34.36 20.78
CA PHE A 17 14.62 34.21 19.79
C PHE A 17 15.00 33.28 18.62
N LYS A 18 16.22 33.45 18.06
CA LYS A 18 16.74 32.58 17.02
C LYS A 18 16.79 31.10 17.46
N ARG A 19 17.27 30.84 18.69
CA ARG A 19 17.30 29.45 19.22
C ARG A 19 15.90 28.85 19.42
N ILE A 20 14.95 29.65 19.89
CA ILE A 20 13.55 29.21 20.05
C ILE A 20 12.94 28.93 18.68
N ALA A 21 13.13 29.81 17.71
CA ALA A 21 12.62 29.65 16.35
C ALA A 21 13.19 28.39 15.66
N VAL A 22 14.51 28.14 15.81
CA VAL A 22 15.14 26.92 15.27
C VAL A 22 14.59 25.67 15.96
N ARG A 23 14.43 25.67 17.28
CA ARG A 23 13.86 24.54 18.01
C ARG A 23 12.41 24.26 17.60
N ALA A 24 11.60 25.32 17.50
CA ALA A 24 10.22 25.20 17.03
C ALA A 24 10.16 24.66 15.59
N GLY A 25 11.03 25.15 14.70
CA GLY A 25 11.14 24.64 13.33
C GLY A 25 11.52 23.15 13.26
N LEU A 26 12.47 22.71 14.09
CA LEU A 26 12.86 21.30 14.18
C LEU A 26 11.72 20.41 14.71
N ILE A 27 10.96 20.89 15.69
CA ILE A 27 9.80 20.17 16.23
C ILE A 27 8.72 20.02 15.16
N ILE A 28 8.41 21.13 14.46
CA ILE A 28 7.40 21.11 13.36
C ILE A 28 7.86 20.18 12.25
N LEU A 29 9.14 20.23 11.86
CA LEU A 29 9.71 19.33 10.87
C LEU A 29 9.60 17.86 11.31
N GLY A 30 9.94 17.56 12.56
CA GLY A 30 9.84 16.22 13.13
C GLY A 30 8.40 15.69 13.12
N LEU A 31 7.43 16.51 13.51
CA LEU A 31 6.01 16.17 13.47
C LEU A 31 5.53 15.95 12.03
N PHE A 32 5.97 16.78 11.08
CA PHE A 32 5.65 16.63 9.68
C PHE A 32 6.20 15.31 9.10
N VAL A 33 7.45 14.98 9.38
CA VAL A 33 8.06 13.70 8.98
C VAL A 33 7.30 12.51 9.59
N ALA A 34 6.99 12.56 10.89
CA ALA A 34 6.23 11.52 11.56
C ALA A 34 4.83 11.34 10.92
N TRP A 35 4.18 12.44 10.58
CA TRP A 35 2.88 12.42 9.90
C TRP A 35 2.95 11.80 8.50
N VAL A 36 3.97 12.16 7.71
CA VAL A 36 4.20 11.56 6.39
C VAL A 36 4.49 10.06 6.51
N LEU A 37 5.33 9.64 7.48
CA LEU A 37 5.60 8.24 7.74
C LEU A 37 4.33 7.48 8.12
N PHE A 38 3.49 8.08 8.96
CA PHE A 38 2.19 7.49 9.30
C PHE A 38 1.33 7.27 8.05
N LEU A 39 1.20 8.27 7.17
CA LEU A 39 0.44 8.14 5.92
C LEU A 39 1.02 7.05 4.98
N CYS A 40 2.35 6.86 5.01
CA CYS A 40 3.01 5.86 4.16
C CYS A 40 2.82 4.42 4.67
N TYR A 41 2.88 4.22 5.98
CA TYR A 41 2.94 2.88 6.57
C TYR A 41 1.64 2.41 7.21
N ALA A 42 0.77 3.31 7.67
CA ALA A 42 -0.49 2.91 8.26
C ALA A 42 -1.41 2.25 7.23
N SER A 43 -1.93 1.08 7.56
CA SER A 43 -3.00 0.42 6.83
C SER A 43 -4.35 0.89 7.36
N TYR A 44 -5.28 1.19 6.47
CA TYR A 44 -6.65 1.55 6.83
C TYR A 44 -7.53 0.31 6.95
N SER A 45 -7.38 -0.62 6.01
CA SER A 45 -8.20 -1.82 5.91
C SER A 45 -7.41 -2.92 5.22
N GLU A 46 -7.73 -4.16 5.54
CA GLU A 46 -7.21 -5.35 4.89
C GLU A 46 -8.39 -6.22 4.46
N GLY A 47 -8.27 -6.90 3.35
CA GLY A 47 -9.34 -7.75 2.86
C GLY A 47 -8.91 -8.68 1.75
N THR A 48 -9.86 -9.52 1.33
CA THR A 48 -9.68 -10.45 0.22
C THR A 48 -10.77 -10.22 -0.82
N ARG A 49 -10.41 -10.22 -2.09
CA ARG A 49 -11.35 -10.17 -3.20
C ARG A 49 -11.07 -11.28 -4.19
N ALA A 50 -12.13 -12.00 -4.57
CA ALA A 50 -12.08 -13.10 -5.54
C ALA A 50 -12.57 -12.62 -6.90
N GLY A 51 -11.81 -12.90 -7.95
CA GLY A 51 -12.18 -12.50 -9.31
C GLY A 51 -11.20 -13.01 -10.37
N MET A 52 -11.35 -12.51 -11.58
CA MET A 52 -10.46 -12.78 -12.71
C MET A 52 -9.63 -11.55 -13.03
N VAL A 53 -8.32 -11.69 -13.15
CA VAL A 53 -7.44 -10.61 -13.58
C VAL A 53 -7.65 -10.35 -15.07
N ILE A 54 -8.11 -9.14 -15.43
CA ILE A 54 -8.41 -8.78 -16.82
C ILE A 54 -7.36 -7.87 -17.44
N LYS A 55 -6.55 -7.21 -16.61
CA LYS A 55 -5.52 -6.28 -17.08
C LYS A 55 -4.40 -6.16 -16.08
N LEU A 56 -3.18 -6.16 -16.59
CA LEU A 56 -1.97 -5.79 -15.87
C LEU A 56 -1.16 -4.83 -16.74
N SER A 57 -0.71 -3.73 -16.19
CA SER A 57 0.07 -2.73 -16.92
C SER A 57 1.07 -2.04 -16.00
N LYS A 58 2.26 -1.78 -16.51
CA LYS A 58 3.26 -0.97 -15.80
C LYS A 58 3.01 0.50 -16.09
N ARG A 59 2.71 1.29 -15.07
CA ARG A 59 2.39 2.70 -15.18
C ARG A 59 3.31 3.56 -14.32
N GLY A 60 3.36 4.83 -14.63
CA GLY A 60 4.15 5.84 -13.93
C GLY A 60 5.26 6.43 -14.80
N VAL A 61 5.49 7.75 -14.66
CA VAL A 61 6.51 8.48 -15.42
C VAL A 61 7.88 8.35 -14.75
N VAL A 62 7.95 8.65 -13.45
CA VAL A 62 9.18 8.61 -12.65
C VAL A 62 9.27 7.31 -11.86
N PHE A 63 8.22 6.99 -11.14
CA PHE A 63 8.09 5.76 -10.37
C PHE A 63 7.12 4.84 -11.09
N LYS A 64 7.63 3.73 -11.63
CA LYS A 64 6.82 2.76 -12.35
C LYS A 64 6.30 1.72 -11.39
N THR A 65 4.97 1.61 -11.27
CA THR A 65 4.27 0.59 -10.50
C THR A 65 3.46 -0.32 -11.39
N TRP A 66 3.18 -1.53 -10.94
CA TRP A 66 2.29 -2.43 -11.64
C TRP A 66 0.86 -2.14 -11.20
N GLU A 67 -0.01 -1.89 -12.17
CA GLU A 67 -1.42 -1.59 -11.96
C GLU A 67 -2.26 -2.68 -12.61
N GLY A 68 -3.22 -3.21 -11.86
CA GLY A 68 -4.08 -4.30 -12.30
C GLY A 68 -5.55 -4.00 -12.14
N GLN A 69 -6.35 -4.77 -12.87
CA GLN A 69 -7.81 -4.76 -12.78
C GLN A 69 -8.31 -6.18 -12.58
N LEU A 70 -9.12 -6.37 -11.54
CA LEU A 70 -9.80 -7.61 -11.23
C LEU A 70 -11.29 -7.46 -11.54
N ASN A 71 -11.83 -8.35 -12.35
CA ASN A 71 -13.27 -8.46 -12.56
C ASN A 71 -13.86 -9.36 -11.48
N LEU A 72 -14.73 -8.81 -10.66
CA LEU A 72 -15.29 -9.51 -9.51
C LEU A 72 -16.42 -10.46 -9.87
N GLN A 73 -16.89 -10.50 -11.13
CA GLN A 73 -18.00 -11.32 -11.61
C GLN A 73 -18.87 -11.91 -10.49
N THR A 74 -19.85 -11.16 -10.05
CA THR A 74 -20.79 -11.65 -9.03
C THR A 74 -21.75 -12.60 -9.74
N PHE A 75 -21.54 -13.91 -9.59
CA PHE A 75 -22.43 -14.90 -10.16
C PHE A 75 -23.88 -14.68 -9.69
N GLY A 76 -24.78 -14.46 -10.63
CA GLY A 76 -26.22 -14.32 -10.35
C GLY A 76 -26.69 -12.92 -9.97
N ALA A 77 -25.81 -11.96 -9.77
CA ALA A 77 -26.24 -10.58 -9.60
C ALA A 77 -26.47 -9.93 -10.96
N VAL A 78 -27.73 -9.73 -11.28
CA VAL A 78 -28.16 -9.00 -12.47
C VAL A 78 -28.73 -7.65 -12.06
N THR A 79 -28.48 -6.64 -12.90
CA THR A 79 -29.19 -5.36 -12.76
C THR A 79 -30.68 -5.57 -13.02
N PRO A 80 -31.56 -4.67 -12.56
CA PRO A 80 -33.00 -4.71 -12.90
C PRO A 80 -33.27 -4.82 -14.41
N ASN A 81 -32.30 -4.44 -15.23
CA ASN A 81 -32.35 -4.52 -16.71
C ASN A 81 -31.79 -5.83 -17.29
N GLY A 82 -31.48 -6.83 -16.46
CA GLY A 82 -30.99 -8.13 -16.90
C GLY A 82 -29.51 -8.23 -17.27
N ASN A 83 -28.72 -7.14 -17.11
CA ASN A 83 -27.31 -7.15 -17.41
C ASN A 83 -26.51 -7.68 -16.21
N ALA A 84 -25.48 -8.51 -16.45
CA ALA A 84 -24.57 -8.96 -15.41
C ALA A 84 -23.85 -7.76 -14.78
N LEU A 85 -23.84 -7.71 -13.45
CA LEU A 85 -23.06 -6.70 -12.70
C LEU A 85 -21.57 -7.03 -12.83
N ASN A 86 -20.87 -6.27 -13.67
CA ASN A 86 -19.42 -6.33 -13.78
C ASN A 86 -18.81 -5.25 -12.89
N GLU A 87 -18.44 -5.61 -11.67
CA GLU A 87 -17.67 -4.73 -10.80
C GLU A 87 -16.18 -4.94 -11.07
N VAL A 88 -15.45 -3.87 -11.37
CA VAL A 88 -14.01 -3.88 -11.59
C VAL A 88 -13.30 -3.30 -10.37
N PHE A 89 -12.39 -4.08 -9.80
CA PHE A 89 -11.54 -3.67 -8.71
C PHE A 89 -10.15 -3.32 -9.25
N ASN A 90 -9.76 -2.05 -9.07
CA ASN A 90 -8.43 -1.57 -9.45
C ASN A 90 -7.46 -1.73 -8.27
N PHE A 91 -6.27 -2.25 -8.55
CA PHE A 91 -5.24 -2.49 -7.54
C PHE A 91 -3.84 -2.16 -8.06
N SER A 92 -2.93 -1.92 -7.13
CA SER A 92 -1.51 -1.71 -7.39
C SER A 92 -0.67 -2.83 -6.78
N VAL A 93 0.48 -3.15 -7.39
CA VAL A 93 1.50 -4.05 -6.85
C VAL A 93 2.75 -3.25 -6.59
N GLU A 94 3.33 -3.38 -5.39
CA GLU A 94 4.55 -2.66 -5.03
C GLU A 94 5.75 -3.07 -5.89
N ASN A 95 6.67 -2.13 -6.10
CA ASN A 95 7.92 -2.43 -6.79
C ASN A 95 8.76 -3.41 -5.96
N GLY A 96 9.32 -4.42 -6.64
CA GLY A 96 10.12 -5.47 -6.00
C GLY A 96 9.37 -6.77 -5.75
N GLU A 97 8.04 -6.78 -5.90
CA GLU A 97 7.21 -7.98 -5.79
C GLU A 97 7.09 -8.74 -7.14
N ASP A 98 8.24 -9.05 -7.75
CA ASP A 98 8.27 -9.70 -9.06
C ASP A 98 7.65 -11.11 -9.06
N SER A 99 7.70 -11.80 -7.92
CA SER A 99 7.05 -13.10 -7.75
C SER A 99 5.54 -13.00 -7.82
N LEU A 100 4.98 -12.00 -7.14
CA LEU A 100 3.57 -11.70 -7.11
C LEU A 100 3.07 -11.29 -8.50
N TYR A 101 3.84 -10.44 -9.19
CA TYR A 101 3.55 -10.04 -10.55
C TYR A 101 3.44 -11.24 -11.51
N ARG A 102 4.40 -12.18 -11.47
CA ARG A 102 4.39 -13.37 -12.34
C ARG A 102 3.14 -14.23 -12.12
N VAL A 103 2.73 -14.43 -10.88
CA VAL A 103 1.51 -15.19 -10.57
C VAL A 103 0.27 -14.48 -11.11
N LEU A 104 0.19 -13.15 -10.97
CA LEU A 104 -0.91 -12.35 -11.52
C LEU A 104 -0.93 -12.37 -13.05
N GLU A 105 0.24 -12.29 -13.69
CA GLU A 105 0.38 -12.36 -15.14
C GLU A 105 -0.09 -13.71 -15.67
N GLU A 106 0.39 -14.81 -15.08
CA GLU A 106 -0.04 -16.16 -15.42
C GLU A 106 -1.55 -16.34 -15.24
N ALA A 107 -2.11 -15.87 -14.11
CA ALA A 107 -3.55 -15.91 -13.86
C ALA A 107 -4.35 -15.09 -14.90
N SER A 108 -3.80 -13.96 -15.36
CA SER A 108 -4.44 -13.14 -16.37
C SER A 108 -4.44 -13.79 -17.75
N LEU A 109 -3.38 -14.55 -18.09
CA LEU A 109 -3.28 -15.28 -19.36
C LEU A 109 -4.16 -16.52 -19.40
N THR A 110 -4.28 -17.21 -18.26
CA THR A 110 -5.12 -18.43 -18.16
C THR A 110 -6.60 -18.13 -17.97
N GLY A 111 -6.94 -16.87 -17.57
CA GLY A 111 -8.30 -16.52 -17.20
C GLY A 111 -8.77 -17.19 -15.90
N GLU A 112 -7.84 -17.63 -15.07
CA GLU A 112 -8.12 -18.32 -13.82
C GLU A 112 -8.69 -17.35 -12.77
N ARG A 113 -9.63 -17.87 -11.96
CA ARG A 113 -10.14 -17.13 -10.81
C ARG A 113 -9.13 -17.19 -9.67
N VAL A 114 -8.81 -16.03 -9.12
CA VAL A 114 -7.86 -15.87 -8.03
C VAL A 114 -8.49 -15.14 -6.84
N ASN A 115 -7.95 -15.40 -5.65
CA ASN A 115 -8.23 -14.63 -4.44
C ASN A 115 -7.06 -13.66 -4.21
N LEU A 116 -7.33 -12.37 -4.27
CA LEU A 116 -6.35 -11.32 -4.00
C LEU A 116 -6.49 -10.85 -2.57
N HIS A 117 -5.42 -10.98 -1.80
CA HIS A 117 -5.30 -10.32 -0.49
C HIS A 117 -4.75 -8.92 -0.72
N TYR A 118 -5.41 -7.92 -0.15
CA TYR A 118 -5.02 -6.53 -0.32
C TYR A 118 -4.99 -5.78 1.01
N VAL A 119 -4.17 -4.76 1.03
CA VAL A 119 -4.13 -3.74 2.08
C VAL A 119 -4.55 -2.41 1.48
N GLU A 120 -5.52 -1.76 2.09
CA GLU A 120 -5.89 -0.39 1.77
C GLU A 120 -5.06 0.59 2.59
N ARG A 121 -4.40 1.53 1.94
CA ARG A 121 -3.62 2.60 2.58
C ARG A 121 -4.48 3.84 2.81
N TYR A 122 -4.14 4.63 3.82
CA TYR A 122 -4.83 5.88 4.13
C TYR A 122 -4.77 6.90 2.99
N ALA A 123 -3.61 7.02 2.35
CA ALA A 123 -3.41 7.97 1.28
C ALA A 123 -2.87 7.32 0.01
N ARG A 124 -3.30 7.84 -1.13
CA ARG A 124 -2.71 7.54 -2.41
C ARG A 124 -1.46 8.39 -2.60
N LEU A 125 -0.31 7.75 -2.67
CA LEU A 125 0.97 8.41 -2.87
C LEU A 125 1.42 8.20 -4.32
N PRO A 126 1.64 9.28 -5.10
CA PRO A 126 1.90 9.18 -6.54
C PRO A 126 3.16 8.40 -6.91
N TRP A 127 4.10 8.25 -5.97
CA TRP A 127 5.33 7.46 -6.17
C TRP A 127 5.19 5.99 -5.81
N ARG A 128 4.07 5.56 -5.22
CA ARG A 128 3.86 4.20 -4.73
C ARG A 128 2.85 3.41 -5.55
N GLY A 129 1.84 4.07 -6.15
CA GLY A 129 0.81 3.46 -6.97
C GLY A 129 -0.31 4.41 -7.35
N GLU A 130 -1.10 4.04 -8.35
CA GLU A 130 -2.27 4.81 -8.77
C GLU A 130 -3.49 4.58 -7.88
N THR A 131 -3.52 3.46 -7.14
CA THR A 131 -4.62 3.10 -6.24
C THR A 131 -4.20 3.15 -4.78
N LYS A 132 -5.17 3.01 -3.87
CA LYS A 132 -4.91 2.82 -2.43
C LYS A 132 -4.78 1.35 -2.06
N TYR A 133 -5.16 0.45 -2.96
CA TYR A 133 -5.24 -0.98 -2.73
C TYR A 133 -3.98 -1.65 -3.26
N PHE A 134 -3.19 -2.20 -2.34
CA PHE A 134 -1.94 -2.89 -2.65
C PHE A 134 -2.11 -4.38 -2.41
N ILE A 135 -1.78 -5.19 -3.42
CA ILE A 135 -1.84 -6.63 -3.29
C ILE A 135 -0.65 -7.13 -2.49
N THR A 136 -0.95 -7.96 -1.49
CA THR A 136 0.05 -8.58 -0.60
C THR A 136 0.21 -10.08 -0.84
N ALA A 137 -0.84 -10.76 -1.31
CA ALA A 137 -0.79 -12.17 -1.67
C ALA A 137 -1.83 -12.51 -2.75
N VAL A 138 -1.55 -13.57 -3.49
CA VAL A 138 -2.46 -14.15 -4.49
C VAL A 138 -2.60 -15.63 -4.21
N GLU A 139 -3.84 -16.09 -4.08
CA GLU A 139 -4.17 -17.51 -3.99
C GLU A 139 -4.92 -17.94 -5.26
N ARG A 140 -4.45 -19.01 -5.90
CA ARG A 140 -5.07 -19.59 -7.08
C ARG A 140 -6.09 -20.63 -6.67
N SER A 141 -7.33 -20.51 -7.16
CA SER A 141 -8.42 -21.43 -6.81
C SER A 141 -8.17 -22.89 -7.24
N GLY A 142 -7.25 -23.12 -8.18
CA GLY A 142 -6.94 -24.47 -8.71
C GLY A 142 -5.97 -25.32 -7.89
N ILE A 143 -5.27 -24.77 -6.90
CA ILE A 143 -4.17 -25.46 -6.23
C ILE A 143 -4.55 -26.05 -4.87
N GLN A 144 -5.67 -25.69 -4.28
CA GLN A 144 -6.05 -26.11 -2.92
C GLN A 144 -6.54 -27.56 -2.75
N SER A 145 -6.60 -28.36 -3.79
CA SER A 145 -7.22 -29.70 -3.67
C SER A 145 -6.27 -30.88 -3.47
N LYS A 146 -4.95 -30.68 -3.25
CA LYS A 146 -4.03 -31.81 -3.15
C LYS A 146 -3.44 -32.13 -1.78
N ASP A 147 -3.58 -31.27 -0.77
CA ASP A 147 -2.90 -31.50 0.51
C ASP A 147 -3.81 -31.81 1.72
N GLN A 148 -5.13 -31.99 1.49
CA GLN A 148 -6.05 -32.39 2.56
C GLN A 148 -6.79 -33.71 2.25
N ARG A 149 -6.12 -34.69 1.66
CA ARG A 149 -6.62 -36.07 1.68
C ARG A 149 -5.63 -36.98 2.34
N GLN A 150 -5.73 -37.11 3.68
CA GLN A 150 -5.71 -38.40 4.38
C GLN A 150 -6.14 -38.21 5.82
N PRO A 151 -7.28 -38.82 6.19
CA PRO A 151 -7.21 -39.71 7.34
C PRO A 151 -7.40 -41.13 6.86
N THR A 152 -6.34 -41.92 6.89
CA THR A 152 -6.43 -43.37 6.83
C THR A 152 -7.15 -43.86 8.07
N SER A 153 -8.36 -44.38 7.84
CA SER A 153 -9.05 -45.27 8.73
C SER A 153 -8.30 -46.59 8.84
N HIS A 154 -7.91 -46.96 10.03
CA HIS A 154 -7.81 -48.34 10.47
C HIS A 154 -8.35 -48.45 11.87
#